data_807395a8bf9ee04c5c6a8deae5be37d6
#
_entry.id   807395a8bf9ee04c5c6a8deae5be37d6
#
_cell.length_a   1.000
_cell.length_b   1.000
_cell.length_c   1.000
_cell.angle_alpha   90.00
_cell.angle_beta   90.00
_cell.angle_gamma   90.00
#
_symmetry.space_group_name_H-M   'P 1'
#
loop_
_entity.id
_entity.type
_entity.pdbx_description
1 polymer ?
#
loop_
_entity_poly.entity_id
_entity_poly.type
_entity_poly.pdbx_seq_one_letter_code
_entity_poly.pdbx_strand_id
1 'polypeptide(L)'
;MKSTTWTWAVAGAALVAGWATSAQAEDIRLRIASGHPAVNTYVNLMQNFFVPEVTKRVAERTKHKVEFIEGYGGSMVKVADTLEGVQSGIIDVGGFCFCFEPSNLPLHAFQVMLPFGTMSSDKSVKLARAVYDKVPFLSKVFEDKFNQTLIALIADNGYNLTTTFDWNTVADLKGRKLAGAGLNLKWLEYAGAVPVQSSLPEAYTSMQTGVYNGWIMFPSGVVNFKLHEVSKYYTEIGFGSITWHGLTINRARFARLPKEVQDIIVEVAREYEAKTGTVNDENYPKQLEQLKSAGAIVKTLPDSVRGEWATSLKDWPQEKASELDKAGLPGSQVLKLALEEAEKLGHKWPVRYQVK
;
A
#
# COMPACT_ATOMS: atom_id res chain seq x y z
N MET A 1 76.86 -9.43 60.22
CA MET A 1 76.05 -10.44 59.51
C MET A 1 74.94 -9.72 58.81
N LYS A 2 75.05 -9.52 57.48
CA LYS A 2 74.05 -8.81 56.65
C LYS A 2 73.28 -9.87 55.79
N SER A 3 72.00 -10.04 56.00
CA SER A 3 71.12 -10.91 55.21
C SER A 3 70.47 -10.10 54.07
N THR A 4 70.77 -10.46 52.86
CA THR A 4 70.23 -9.86 51.64
C THR A 4 69.00 -10.69 51.18
N THR A 5 67.83 -10.09 51.21
CA THR A 5 66.59 -10.71 50.69
C THR A 5 66.39 -10.30 49.24
N TRP A 6 66.28 -11.29 48.34
CA TRP A 6 65.94 -11.14 46.95
C TRP A 6 64.44 -11.23 46.77
N THR A 7 63.84 -10.17 46.26
CA THR A 7 62.40 -10.16 45.85
C THR A 7 62.33 -10.46 44.35
N TRP A 8 61.67 -11.54 44.04
CA TRP A 8 61.24 -11.89 42.65
C TRP A 8 59.98 -11.15 42.27
N ALA A 9 60.07 -10.25 41.26
CA ALA A 9 58.89 -9.65 40.64
C ALA A 9 58.37 -10.60 39.54
N VAL A 10 57.25 -11.19 39.75
CA VAL A 10 56.51 -11.96 38.71
C VAL A 10 55.67 -10.98 37.91
N ALA A 11 56.07 -10.71 36.66
CA ALA A 11 55.30 -9.97 35.70
C ALA A 11 54.22 -10.88 35.09
N GLY A 12 52.96 -10.71 35.56
CA GLY A 12 51.82 -11.38 35.00
C GLY A 12 51.38 -10.70 33.69
N ALA A 13 51.66 -11.32 32.56
CA ALA A 13 51.08 -10.92 31.26
C ALA A 13 49.61 -11.37 31.20
N ALA A 14 48.69 -10.43 31.37
CA ALA A 14 47.25 -10.68 31.14
C ALA A 14 47.01 -10.78 29.64
N LEU A 15 46.80 -11.98 29.12
CA LEU A 15 46.26 -12.25 27.79
C LEU A 15 44.80 -11.85 27.77
N VAL A 16 44.49 -10.68 27.23
CA VAL A 16 43.13 -10.30 26.86
C VAL A 16 42.78 -11.09 25.60
N ALA A 17 42.21 -12.28 25.78
CA ALA A 17 41.58 -13.03 24.70
C ALA A 17 40.32 -12.27 24.30
N GLY A 18 40.42 -11.45 23.24
CA GLY A 18 39.25 -10.86 22.59
C GLY A 18 38.36 -11.97 22.05
N TRP A 19 37.24 -12.16 22.69
CA TRP A 19 36.19 -13.04 22.18
C TRP A 19 35.58 -12.36 20.94
N ALA A 20 36.14 -12.66 19.78
CA ALA A 20 35.43 -12.45 18.53
C ALA A 20 34.23 -13.37 18.58
N THR A 21 33.06 -12.84 18.94
CA THR A 21 31.77 -13.54 18.75
C THR A 21 31.60 -13.75 17.25
N SER A 22 32.01 -14.92 16.77
CA SER A 22 31.66 -15.34 15.41
C SER A 22 30.14 -15.42 15.40
N ALA A 23 29.52 -14.43 14.78
CA ALA A 23 28.08 -14.45 14.59
C ALA A 23 27.73 -15.78 13.90
N GLN A 24 26.92 -16.60 14.56
CA GLN A 24 26.55 -17.95 14.11
C GLN A 24 25.59 -17.87 12.91
N ALA A 25 25.67 -18.83 12.00
CA ALA A 25 24.68 -18.96 10.94
C ALA A 25 23.28 -19.24 11.56
N GLU A 26 22.26 -18.57 11.05
CA GLU A 26 20.88 -18.75 11.54
C GLU A 26 19.98 -19.22 10.39
N ASP A 27 19.11 -20.18 10.69
CA ASP A 27 17.96 -20.56 9.87
C ASP A 27 16.76 -19.73 10.36
N ILE A 28 16.38 -18.73 9.57
CA ILE A 28 15.37 -17.74 9.89
C ILE A 28 14.08 -18.10 9.17
N ARG A 29 12.99 -18.30 9.91
CA ARG A 29 11.65 -18.50 9.35
C ARG A 29 10.80 -17.27 9.59
N LEU A 30 10.17 -16.75 8.52
CA LEU A 30 9.28 -15.60 8.53
C LEU A 30 7.93 -15.98 7.92
N ARG A 31 6.85 -15.67 8.61
CA ARG A 31 5.49 -15.81 8.07
C ARG A 31 5.14 -14.53 7.35
N ILE A 32 4.84 -14.64 6.05
CA ILE A 32 4.41 -13.52 5.20
C ILE A 32 3.00 -13.78 4.71
N ALA A 33 2.12 -12.78 4.84
CA ALA A 33 0.73 -12.96 4.48
C ALA A 33 0.05 -11.71 3.96
N SER A 34 -1.09 -11.93 3.30
CA SER A 34 -2.07 -10.92 2.93
C SER A 34 -3.48 -11.51 2.94
N GLY A 35 -4.45 -10.73 3.37
CA GLY A 35 -5.86 -11.10 3.22
C GLY A 35 -6.33 -11.16 1.77
N HIS A 36 -5.67 -10.44 0.86
CA HIS A 36 -5.91 -10.53 -0.58
C HIS A 36 -5.19 -11.74 -1.18
N PRO A 37 -5.77 -12.39 -2.22
CA PRO A 37 -5.16 -13.52 -2.91
C PRO A 37 -4.06 -13.07 -3.88
N ALA A 38 -3.20 -14.02 -4.29
CA ALA A 38 -2.05 -13.78 -5.18
C ALA A 38 -2.42 -13.35 -6.62
N VAL A 39 -3.69 -13.37 -7.00
CA VAL A 39 -4.16 -12.75 -8.24
C VAL A 39 -4.13 -11.21 -8.19
N ASN A 40 -4.09 -10.62 -6.99
CA ASN A 40 -3.89 -9.19 -6.82
C ASN A 40 -2.42 -8.84 -7.13
N THR A 41 -2.17 -7.79 -7.92
CA THR A 41 -0.84 -7.46 -8.44
C THR A 41 0.21 -7.33 -7.33
N TYR A 42 -0.09 -6.62 -6.23
CA TYR A 42 0.88 -6.43 -5.17
C TYR A 42 1.18 -7.74 -4.41
N VAL A 43 0.18 -8.61 -4.21
CA VAL A 43 0.38 -9.93 -3.57
C VAL A 43 1.16 -10.86 -4.48
N ASN A 44 0.90 -10.80 -5.79
CA ASN A 44 1.70 -11.52 -6.78
C ASN A 44 3.18 -11.12 -6.70
N LEU A 45 3.45 -9.83 -6.57
CA LEU A 45 4.82 -9.32 -6.40
C LEU A 45 5.42 -9.68 -5.05
N MET A 46 4.62 -9.81 -3.96
CA MET A 46 5.11 -10.37 -2.70
C MET A 46 5.61 -11.79 -2.91
N GLN A 47 4.80 -12.63 -3.54
CA GLN A 47 5.07 -14.06 -3.77
C GLN A 47 6.20 -14.30 -4.78
N ASN A 48 6.15 -13.60 -5.93
CA ASN A 48 7.02 -13.92 -7.08
C ASN A 48 8.23 -12.98 -7.24
N PHE A 49 8.35 -11.96 -6.40
CA PHE A 49 9.50 -11.06 -6.40
C PHE A 49 10.10 -10.88 -5.00
N PHE A 50 9.35 -10.34 -4.03
CA PHE A 50 9.91 -10.01 -2.71
C PHE A 50 10.45 -11.26 -1.98
N VAL A 51 9.65 -12.30 -1.87
CA VAL A 51 10.03 -13.54 -1.19
C VAL A 51 11.27 -14.20 -1.85
N PRO A 52 11.28 -14.48 -3.16
CA PRO A 52 12.44 -15.13 -3.78
C PRO A 52 13.70 -14.24 -3.78
N GLU A 53 13.58 -12.92 -3.95
CA GLU A 53 14.75 -12.04 -3.94
C GLU A 53 15.38 -11.91 -2.54
N VAL A 54 14.58 -11.80 -1.48
CA VAL A 54 15.11 -11.81 -0.11
C VAL A 54 15.80 -13.15 0.18
N THR A 55 15.14 -14.27 -0.11
CA THR A 55 15.68 -15.62 0.12
C THR A 55 17.02 -15.80 -0.61
N LYS A 56 17.06 -15.44 -1.90
CA LYS A 56 18.25 -15.54 -2.74
C LYS A 56 19.38 -14.67 -2.22
N ARG A 57 19.12 -13.36 -2.00
CA ARG A 57 20.20 -12.41 -1.60
C ARG A 57 20.76 -12.71 -0.23
N VAL A 58 19.92 -13.18 0.72
CA VAL A 58 20.42 -13.62 2.02
C VAL A 58 21.35 -14.81 1.87
N ALA A 59 20.98 -15.82 1.09
CA ALA A 59 21.83 -17.00 0.86
C ALA A 59 23.13 -16.68 0.11
N GLU A 60 23.12 -15.71 -0.81
CA GLU A 60 24.29 -15.31 -1.61
C GLU A 60 25.26 -14.38 -0.87
N ARG A 61 24.73 -13.48 0.00
CA ARG A 61 25.51 -12.38 0.57
C ARG A 61 25.80 -12.53 2.06
N THR A 62 25.20 -13.55 2.71
CA THR A 62 25.36 -13.79 4.14
C THR A 62 25.56 -15.27 4.42
N LYS A 63 25.85 -15.63 5.66
CA LYS A 63 25.89 -17.03 6.14
C LYS A 63 24.51 -17.56 6.58
N HIS A 64 23.49 -16.69 6.59
CA HIS A 64 22.14 -17.01 7.06
C HIS A 64 21.29 -17.59 5.95
N LYS A 65 20.19 -18.24 6.36
CA LYS A 65 19.12 -18.70 5.45
C LYS A 65 17.79 -18.12 5.89
N VAL A 66 17.01 -17.62 4.96
CA VAL A 66 15.65 -17.17 5.19
C VAL A 66 14.68 -18.05 4.44
N GLU A 67 13.71 -18.59 5.15
CA GLU A 67 12.56 -19.34 4.62
C GLU A 67 11.29 -18.56 4.93
N PHE A 68 10.43 -18.35 3.93
CA PHE A 68 9.12 -17.73 4.12
C PHE A 68 8.04 -18.80 4.15
N ILE A 69 7.15 -18.69 5.15
CA ILE A 69 5.89 -19.44 5.23
C ILE A 69 4.81 -18.48 4.72
N GLU A 70 4.30 -18.77 3.53
CA GLU A 70 3.42 -17.86 2.80
C GLU A 70 1.94 -18.16 3.06
N GLY A 71 1.12 -17.11 3.28
CA GLY A 71 -0.30 -17.22 3.51
C GLY A 71 -1.09 -16.09 2.86
N TYR A 72 -1.66 -16.35 1.66
CA TYR A 72 -2.44 -15.38 0.91
C TYR A 72 -3.92 -15.76 0.82
N GLY A 73 -4.77 -14.80 0.44
CA GLY A 73 -6.20 -15.03 0.27
C GLY A 73 -6.95 -15.32 1.57
N GLY A 74 -6.48 -14.80 2.68
CA GLY A 74 -7.14 -14.97 3.96
C GLY A 74 -6.84 -16.28 4.69
N SER A 75 -5.82 -17.03 4.26
CA SER A 75 -5.44 -18.32 4.87
C SER A 75 -4.79 -18.18 6.25
N MET A 76 -4.08 -17.08 6.52
CA MET A 76 -3.50 -16.76 7.83
C MET A 76 -4.20 -15.59 8.50
N VAL A 77 -4.50 -14.53 7.75
CA VAL A 77 -5.15 -13.31 8.22
C VAL A 77 -6.17 -12.83 7.19
N LYS A 78 -7.32 -12.31 7.63
CA LYS A 78 -8.31 -11.69 6.75
C LYS A 78 -7.86 -10.30 6.32
N VAL A 79 -8.54 -9.72 5.33
CA VAL A 79 -8.22 -8.39 4.79
C VAL A 79 -8.20 -7.31 5.87
N ALA A 80 -9.21 -7.30 6.76
CA ALA A 80 -9.33 -6.33 7.84
C ALA A 80 -8.46 -6.64 9.08
N ASP A 81 -7.84 -7.81 9.15
CA ASP A 81 -7.13 -8.27 10.35
C ASP A 81 -5.60 -8.25 10.16
N THR A 82 -5.12 -7.79 8.99
CA THR A 82 -3.69 -7.91 8.66
C THR A 82 -2.82 -7.00 9.53
N LEU A 83 -3.27 -5.77 9.83
CA LEU A 83 -2.54 -4.86 10.73
C LEU A 83 -2.36 -5.50 12.11
N GLU A 84 -3.44 -6.02 12.71
CA GLU A 84 -3.40 -6.68 14.01
C GLU A 84 -2.57 -7.98 13.96
N GLY A 85 -2.67 -8.74 12.87
CA GLY A 85 -1.91 -9.96 12.66
C GLY A 85 -0.40 -9.76 12.69
N VAL A 86 0.09 -8.67 12.09
CA VAL A 86 1.52 -8.27 12.18
C VAL A 86 1.84 -7.74 13.58
N GLN A 87 0.97 -6.89 14.16
CA GLN A 87 1.18 -6.31 15.50
C GLN A 87 1.35 -7.38 16.57
N SER A 88 0.45 -8.37 16.58
CA SER A 88 0.44 -9.47 17.53
C SER A 88 1.50 -10.54 17.27
N GLY A 89 2.11 -10.54 16.08
CA GLY A 89 3.07 -11.53 15.65
C GLY A 89 2.43 -12.88 15.23
N ILE A 90 1.14 -12.90 14.86
CA ILE A 90 0.53 -14.04 14.15
C ILE A 90 1.23 -14.26 12.82
N ILE A 91 1.54 -13.16 12.11
CA ILE A 91 2.40 -13.11 10.94
C ILE A 91 3.57 -12.16 11.20
N ASP A 92 4.70 -12.40 10.56
CA ASP A 92 5.89 -11.56 10.72
C ASP A 92 5.92 -10.41 9.71
N VAL A 93 5.44 -10.64 8.48
CA VAL A 93 5.35 -9.66 7.39
C VAL A 93 3.95 -9.64 6.82
N GLY A 94 3.38 -8.45 6.67
CA GLY A 94 2.01 -8.28 6.16
C GLY A 94 1.92 -7.25 5.05
N GLY A 95 1.26 -7.60 3.93
CA GLY A 95 0.88 -6.68 2.87
C GLY A 95 -0.62 -6.37 2.92
N PHE A 96 -1.02 -5.10 3.07
CA PHE A 96 -2.43 -4.74 3.26
C PHE A 96 -2.76 -3.30 2.83
N CYS A 97 -4.06 -3.06 2.60
CA CYS A 97 -4.59 -1.72 2.33
C CYS A 97 -4.89 -0.97 3.63
N PHE A 98 -4.38 0.24 3.75
CA PHE A 98 -4.75 1.17 4.82
C PHE A 98 -6.23 1.60 4.75
N CYS A 99 -6.89 1.35 3.63
CA CYS A 99 -8.31 1.61 3.41
C CYS A 99 -9.24 0.83 4.36
N PHE A 100 -8.77 -0.29 4.91
CA PHE A 100 -9.50 -1.08 5.91
C PHE A 100 -9.18 -0.65 7.35
N GLU A 101 -8.30 0.35 7.52
CA GLU A 101 -7.85 0.87 8.80
C GLU A 101 -8.16 2.38 8.97
N PRO A 102 -9.37 2.86 8.63
CA PRO A 102 -9.65 4.30 8.59
C PRO A 102 -9.52 5.00 9.95
N SER A 103 -9.72 4.27 11.04
CA SER A 103 -9.58 4.80 12.41
C SER A 103 -8.13 4.76 12.91
N ASN A 104 -7.37 3.73 12.51
CA ASN A 104 -6.00 3.50 12.94
C ASN A 104 -4.99 4.29 12.09
N LEU A 105 -5.25 4.40 10.78
CA LEU A 105 -4.37 4.98 9.78
C LEU A 105 -5.07 6.07 8.92
N PRO A 106 -5.79 7.04 9.53
CA PRO A 106 -6.65 7.96 8.79
C PRO A 106 -5.89 8.85 7.80
N LEU A 107 -4.64 9.20 8.11
CA LEU A 107 -3.82 10.07 7.28
C LEU A 107 -3.14 9.33 6.10
N HIS A 108 -3.05 8.00 6.18
CA HIS A 108 -2.35 7.19 5.17
C HIS A 108 -3.13 7.02 3.86
N ALA A 109 -4.41 7.43 3.85
CA ALA A 109 -5.23 7.54 2.65
C ALA A 109 -5.20 8.94 2.02
N PHE A 110 -4.15 9.74 2.24
CA PHE A 110 -4.09 11.15 1.82
C PHE A 110 -4.28 11.35 0.30
N GLN A 111 -3.79 10.43 -0.54
CA GLN A 111 -4.00 10.55 -1.99
C GLN A 111 -5.48 10.36 -2.38
N VAL A 112 -6.24 9.56 -1.63
CA VAL A 112 -7.69 9.42 -1.85
C VAL A 112 -8.43 10.72 -1.58
N MET A 113 -7.93 11.54 -0.64
CA MET A 113 -8.49 12.86 -0.32
C MET A 113 -8.20 13.90 -1.41
N LEU A 114 -7.36 13.55 -2.40
CA LEU A 114 -7.00 14.35 -3.56
C LEU A 114 -7.40 13.62 -4.85
N PRO A 115 -8.71 13.41 -5.13
CA PRO A 115 -9.15 12.66 -6.30
C PRO A 115 -8.71 13.32 -7.61
N PHE A 116 -8.75 12.57 -8.71
CA PHE A 116 -8.27 12.97 -10.02
C PHE A 116 -6.75 13.24 -10.07
N GLY A 117 -5.99 12.53 -9.21
CA GLY A 117 -4.54 12.53 -9.20
C GLY A 117 -3.93 11.86 -10.43
N THR A 118 -2.62 11.64 -10.40
CA THR A 118 -1.92 10.99 -11.52
C THR A 118 -2.44 9.57 -11.78
N MET A 119 -2.64 9.20 -13.04
CA MET A 119 -2.98 7.84 -13.44
C MET A 119 -1.76 6.91 -13.48
N SER A 120 -0.54 7.46 -13.43
CA SER A 120 0.68 6.66 -13.36
C SER A 120 0.94 6.18 -11.93
N SER A 121 1.01 4.88 -11.77
CA SER A 121 1.31 4.23 -10.49
C SER A 121 2.76 4.45 -10.06
N ASP A 122 3.69 4.55 -11.01
CA ASP A 122 5.07 4.92 -10.74
C ASP A 122 5.17 6.34 -10.16
N LYS A 123 4.44 7.32 -10.74
CA LYS A 123 4.38 8.67 -10.17
C LYS A 123 3.67 8.71 -8.83
N SER A 124 2.61 7.91 -8.64
CA SER A 124 1.86 7.82 -7.39
C SER A 124 2.74 7.33 -6.23
N VAL A 125 3.51 6.26 -6.45
CA VAL A 125 4.42 5.75 -5.39
C VAL A 125 5.58 6.70 -5.11
N LYS A 126 6.13 7.37 -6.13
CA LYS A 126 7.17 8.39 -5.96
C LYS A 126 6.67 9.59 -5.15
N LEU A 127 5.46 10.07 -5.46
CA LEU A 127 4.79 11.11 -4.69
C LEU A 127 4.60 10.69 -3.24
N ALA A 128 4.04 9.50 -3.01
CA ALA A 128 3.81 8.99 -1.67
C ALA A 128 5.12 8.87 -0.89
N ARG A 129 6.18 8.32 -1.50
CA ARG A 129 7.49 8.21 -0.87
C ARG A 129 8.04 9.57 -0.48
N ALA A 130 7.97 10.58 -1.35
CA ALA A 130 8.42 11.93 -1.06
C ALA A 130 7.66 12.57 0.12
N VAL A 131 6.36 12.29 0.26
CA VAL A 131 5.55 12.75 1.41
C VAL A 131 5.97 12.02 2.69
N TYR A 132 6.13 10.70 2.66
CA TYR A 132 6.56 9.92 3.83
C TYR A 132 7.96 10.30 4.31
N ASP A 133 8.88 10.59 3.41
CA ASP A 133 10.25 11.00 3.75
C ASP A 133 10.28 12.38 4.43
N LYS A 134 9.36 13.29 4.05
CA LYS A 134 9.25 14.65 4.60
C LYS A 134 8.36 14.74 5.84
N VAL A 135 7.50 13.75 6.07
CA VAL A 135 6.59 13.69 7.21
C VAL A 135 6.81 12.39 7.99
N PRO A 136 7.84 12.32 8.85
CA PRO A 136 8.20 11.10 9.61
C PRO A 136 7.07 10.51 10.43
N PHE A 137 6.07 11.31 10.81
CA PHE A 137 4.86 10.84 11.50
C PHE A 137 4.21 9.65 10.78
N LEU A 138 4.14 9.67 9.43
CA LEU A 138 3.50 8.62 8.63
C LEU A 138 4.16 7.24 8.79
N SER A 139 5.48 7.18 8.96
CA SER A 139 6.17 5.92 9.22
C SER A 139 6.20 5.56 10.70
N LYS A 140 6.39 6.57 11.58
CA LYS A 140 6.51 6.35 13.03
C LYS A 140 5.25 5.82 13.68
N VAL A 141 4.06 6.14 13.16
CA VAL A 141 2.81 5.63 13.72
C VAL A 141 2.75 4.10 13.72
N PHE A 142 3.35 3.45 12.71
CA PHE A 142 3.46 1.99 12.68
C PHE A 142 4.34 1.45 13.79
N GLU A 143 5.45 2.14 14.10
CA GLU A 143 6.38 1.75 15.15
C GLU A 143 5.81 2.01 16.54
N ASP A 144 5.23 3.19 16.75
CA ASP A 144 4.82 3.68 18.05
C ASP A 144 3.51 3.08 18.53
N LYS A 145 2.57 2.79 17.61
CA LYS A 145 1.23 2.30 17.96
C LYS A 145 1.03 0.82 17.63
N PHE A 146 1.69 0.30 16.59
CA PHE A 146 1.35 -1.01 16.05
C PHE A 146 2.51 -2.02 16.10
N ASN A 147 3.63 -1.71 16.75
CA ASN A 147 4.81 -2.59 16.81
C ASN A 147 5.23 -3.10 15.41
N GLN A 148 5.20 -2.23 14.40
CA GLN A 148 5.54 -2.57 13.02
C GLN A 148 6.54 -1.58 12.44
N THR A 149 7.34 -2.04 11.50
CA THR A 149 8.16 -1.18 10.64
C THR A 149 7.58 -1.23 9.23
N LEU A 150 7.23 -0.07 8.67
CA LEU A 150 6.81 0.06 7.28
C LEU A 150 8.05 -0.05 6.38
N ILE A 151 8.15 -1.14 5.60
CA ILE A 151 9.30 -1.42 4.75
C ILE A 151 9.09 -1.04 3.29
N ALA A 152 7.85 -1.06 2.80
CA ALA A 152 7.50 -0.58 1.46
C ALA A 152 6.11 0.06 1.42
N LEU A 153 5.95 1.04 0.54
CA LEU A 153 4.67 1.54 0.07
C LEU A 153 4.25 0.73 -1.17
N ILE A 154 2.95 0.67 -1.43
CA ILE A 154 2.41 -0.12 -2.53
C ILE A 154 1.40 0.74 -3.28
N ALA A 155 1.63 0.95 -4.58
CA ALA A 155 0.70 1.63 -5.45
C ALA A 155 -0.33 0.67 -6.04
N ASP A 156 -1.59 1.10 -6.05
CA ASP A 156 -2.62 0.52 -6.89
C ASP A 156 -2.58 1.14 -8.28
N ASN A 157 -3.26 0.52 -9.22
CA ASN A 157 -3.47 1.04 -10.55
C ASN A 157 -4.45 2.24 -10.52
N GLY A 158 -4.63 2.94 -11.66
CA GLY A 158 -5.55 4.07 -11.76
C GLY A 158 -7.01 3.67 -11.57
N TYR A 159 -7.70 4.32 -10.63
CA TYR A 159 -9.09 4.03 -10.27
C TYR A 159 -10.09 4.62 -11.27
N ASN A 160 -11.07 3.82 -11.60
CA ASN A 160 -12.16 4.10 -12.52
C ASN A 160 -13.47 3.48 -11.98
N LEU A 161 -14.48 3.26 -12.82
CA LEU A 161 -15.77 2.69 -12.39
C LEU A 161 -16.20 1.56 -13.32
N THR A 162 -16.47 0.37 -12.77
CA THR A 162 -17.20 -0.69 -13.46
C THR A 162 -18.66 -0.69 -13.03
N THR A 163 -19.60 -0.90 -13.98
CA THR A 163 -21.03 -0.86 -13.70
C THR A 163 -21.81 -1.94 -14.47
N THR A 164 -22.95 -2.34 -13.93
CA THR A 164 -23.92 -3.24 -14.59
C THR A 164 -24.80 -2.52 -15.60
N PHE A 165 -24.77 -1.19 -15.62
CA PHE A 165 -25.59 -0.31 -16.47
C PHE A 165 -24.72 0.70 -17.19
N ASP A 166 -25.21 1.21 -18.32
CA ASP A 166 -24.56 2.32 -19.04
C ASP A 166 -24.91 3.67 -18.40
N TRP A 167 -23.95 4.61 -18.44
CA TRP A 167 -24.12 5.96 -17.93
C TRP A 167 -23.19 6.93 -18.66
N ASN A 168 -23.55 8.20 -18.79
CA ASN A 168 -22.81 9.19 -19.55
C ASN A 168 -22.61 10.51 -18.80
N THR A 169 -23.38 10.77 -17.76
CA THR A 169 -23.31 11.97 -16.91
C THR A 169 -23.21 11.58 -15.45
N VAL A 170 -22.69 12.48 -14.61
CA VAL A 170 -22.65 12.27 -13.15
C VAL A 170 -24.07 12.06 -12.60
N ALA A 171 -25.06 12.74 -13.16
CA ALA A 171 -26.46 12.64 -12.74
C ALA A 171 -27.05 11.22 -12.92
N ASP A 172 -26.55 10.43 -13.89
CA ASP A 172 -27.00 9.04 -14.12
C ASP A 172 -26.64 8.10 -12.96
N LEU A 173 -25.69 8.50 -12.12
CA LEU A 173 -25.24 7.75 -10.93
C LEU A 173 -26.11 8.00 -9.70
N LYS A 174 -26.98 9.03 -9.74
CA LYS A 174 -27.80 9.42 -8.60
C LYS A 174 -28.69 8.26 -8.11
N GLY A 175 -28.59 7.94 -6.83
CA GLY A 175 -29.35 6.88 -6.18
C GLY A 175 -28.88 5.45 -6.54
N ARG A 176 -27.89 5.28 -7.42
CA ARG A 176 -27.32 3.96 -7.72
C ARG A 176 -26.47 3.48 -6.55
N LYS A 177 -26.61 2.22 -6.18
CA LYS A 177 -25.74 1.59 -5.20
C LYS A 177 -24.40 1.27 -5.86
N LEU A 178 -23.34 1.95 -5.45
CA LEU A 178 -22.01 1.78 -6.00
C LEU A 178 -21.02 1.47 -4.87
N ALA A 179 -20.17 0.49 -5.09
CA ALA A 179 -19.23 0.03 -4.08
C ALA A 179 -17.86 0.71 -4.19
N GLY A 180 -17.16 0.72 -3.08
CA GLY A 180 -15.80 1.17 -2.92
C GLY A 180 -15.21 0.63 -1.61
N ALA A 181 -14.03 1.11 -1.23
CA ALA A 181 -13.37 0.76 0.02
C ALA A 181 -12.83 2.01 0.72
N GLY A 182 -13.18 2.18 2.00
CA GLY A 182 -12.70 3.29 2.80
C GLY A 182 -13.12 4.65 2.24
N LEU A 183 -12.16 5.59 2.18
CA LEU A 183 -12.44 6.99 1.84
C LEU A 183 -12.85 7.23 0.38
N ASN A 184 -12.60 6.32 -0.56
CA ASN A 184 -13.04 6.51 -1.95
C ASN A 184 -14.55 6.46 -2.11
N LEU A 185 -15.29 5.98 -1.12
CA LEU A 185 -16.74 6.06 -1.06
C LEU A 185 -17.27 7.51 -1.15
N LYS A 186 -16.49 8.48 -0.67
CA LYS A 186 -16.82 9.91 -0.78
C LYS A 186 -16.90 10.37 -2.23
N TRP A 187 -16.09 9.83 -3.13
CA TRP A 187 -16.18 10.19 -4.55
C TRP A 187 -17.57 9.86 -5.12
N LEU A 188 -18.16 8.73 -4.67
CA LEU A 188 -19.50 8.31 -5.07
C LEU A 188 -20.62 9.14 -4.42
N GLU A 189 -20.45 9.51 -3.14
CA GLU A 189 -21.40 10.38 -2.44
C GLU A 189 -21.54 11.74 -3.17
N TYR A 190 -20.43 12.34 -3.58
CA TYR A 190 -20.43 13.60 -4.31
C TYR A 190 -21.03 13.49 -5.74
N ALA A 191 -21.10 12.29 -6.29
CA ALA A 191 -21.85 11.99 -7.51
C ALA A 191 -23.35 11.72 -7.25
N GLY A 192 -23.80 11.79 -5.99
CA GLY A 192 -25.18 11.48 -5.60
C GLY A 192 -25.53 9.99 -5.58
N ALA A 193 -24.54 9.10 -5.73
CA ALA A 193 -24.75 7.67 -5.59
C ALA A 193 -24.90 7.26 -4.12
N VAL A 194 -25.40 6.04 -3.89
CA VAL A 194 -25.47 5.41 -2.56
C VAL A 194 -24.22 4.55 -2.39
N PRO A 195 -23.23 4.96 -1.58
CA PRO A 195 -22.00 4.23 -1.46
C PRO A 195 -22.17 2.97 -0.62
N VAL A 196 -21.48 1.90 -1.01
CA VAL A 196 -21.49 0.61 -0.30
C VAL A 196 -20.06 0.21 -0.01
N GLN A 197 -19.70 0.06 1.28
CA GLN A 197 -18.40 -0.50 1.67
C GLN A 197 -18.33 -1.97 1.30
N SER A 198 -17.26 -2.38 0.60
CA SER A 198 -17.04 -3.77 0.20
C SER A 198 -15.55 -4.11 0.10
N SER A 199 -15.25 -5.37 -0.16
CA SER A 199 -13.90 -5.89 -0.37
C SER A 199 -13.83 -6.71 -1.66
N LEU A 200 -12.64 -6.77 -2.29
CA LEU A 200 -12.44 -7.48 -3.56
C LEU A 200 -12.89 -8.95 -3.53
N PRO A 201 -12.61 -9.75 -2.48
CA PRO A 201 -13.08 -11.13 -2.42
C PRO A 201 -14.60 -11.31 -2.51
N GLU A 202 -15.36 -10.29 -2.09
CA GLU A 202 -16.83 -10.33 -2.08
C GLU A 202 -17.47 -9.74 -3.35
N ALA A 203 -16.68 -9.02 -4.15
CA ALA A 203 -17.16 -8.16 -5.21
C ALA A 203 -17.99 -8.88 -6.27
N TYR A 204 -17.49 -10.01 -6.75
CA TYR A 204 -18.17 -10.79 -7.79
C TYR A 204 -19.59 -11.20 -7.36
N THR A 205 -19.71 -11.87 -6.21
CA THR A 205 -20.99 -12.33 -5.69
C THR A 205 -21.93 -11.17 -5.37
N SER A 206 -21.41 -10.09 -4.79
CA SER A 206 -22.23 -8.92 -4.44
C SER A 206 -22.79 -8.21 -5.67
N MET A 207 -22.01 -8.10 -6.75
CA MET A 207 -22.50 -7.55 -8.03
C MET A 207 -23.47 -8.50 -8.71
N GLN A 208 -23.17 -9.81 -8.73
CA GLN A 208 -24.04 -10.83 -9.34
C GLN A 208 -25.42 -10.89 -8.67
N THR A 209 -25.46 -10.74 -7.35
CA THR A 209 -26.73 -10.76 -6.57
C THR A 209 -27.40 -9.40 -6.45
N GLY A 210 -26.79 -8.33 -7.02
CA GLY A 210 -27.38 -6.99 -7.04
C GLY A 210 -27.32 -6.24 -5.71
N VAL A 211 -26.41 -6.61 -4.80
CA VAL A 211 -26.14 -5.83 -3.58
C VAL A 211 -25.74 -4.41 -3.95
N TYR A 212 -24.96 -4.26 -5.02
CA TYR A 212 -24.63 -2.99 -5.66
C TYR A 212 -24.50 -3.16 -7.18
N ASN A 213 -24.58 -2.04 -7.92
CA ASN A 213 -24.64 -2.02 -9.37
C ASN A 213 -23.32 -1.58 -10.04
N GLY A 214 -22.28 -1.36 -9.28
CA GLY A 214 -20.98 -0.97 -9.78
C GLY A 214 -19.98 -0.79 -8.66
N TRP A 215 -18.70 -0.65 -9.03
CA TRP A 215 -17.59 -0.52 -8.10
C TRP A 215 -16.51 0.41 -8.64
N ILE A 216 -16.01 1.31 -7.77
CA ILE A 216 -14.77 2.06 -8.05
C ILE A 216 -13.60 1.07 -8.06
N MET A 217 -13.06 0.79 -9.24
CA MET A 217 -12.04 -0.23 -9.40
C MET A 217 -11.09 0.07 -10.56
N PHE A 218 -9.86 -0.31 -10.40
CA PHE A 218 -8.84 -0.29 -11.44
C PHE A 218 -8.97 -1.52 -12.37
N PRO A 219 -8.42 -1.49 -13.61
CA PRO A 219 -8.62 -2.54 -14.60
C PRO A 219 -8.16 -3.93 -14.12
N SER A 220 -7.01 -4.01 -13.42
CA SER A 220 -6.49 -5.27 -12.90
C SER A 220 -7.44 -5.93 -11.89
N GLY A 221 -8.13 -5.14 -11.06
CA GLY A 221 -9.14 -5.67 -10.15
C GLY A 221 -10.32 -6.25 -10.90
N VAL A 222 -10.80 -5.57 -11.95
CA VAL A 222 -11.92 -6.07 -12.77
C VAL A 222 -11.55 -7.34 -13.52
N VAL A 223 -10.35 -7.41 -14.10
CA VAL A 223 -9.87 -8.60 -14.83
C VAL A 223 -9.64 -9.77 -13.89
N ASN A 224 -8.82 -9.57 -12.85
CA ASN A 224 -8.33 -10.64 -12.00
C ASN A 224 -9.43 -11.27 -11.13
N PHE A 225 -10.43 -10.47 -10.74
CA PHE A 225 -11.61 -10.95 -10.00
C PHE A 225 -12.82 -11.21 -10.89
N LYS A 226 -12.63 -11.22 -12.22
CA LYS A 226 -13.66 -11.53 -13.23
C LYS A 226 -14.91 -10.66 -13.14
N LEU A 227 -14.80 -9.44 -12.62
CA LEU A 227 -15.95 -8.56 -12.43
C LEU A 227 -16.63 -8.19 -13.76
N HIS A 228 -15.91 -8.24 -14.89
CA HIS A 228 -16.44 -8.03 -16.23
C HIS A 228 -17.52 -9.07 -16.66
N GLU A 229 -17.57 -10.24 -16.02
CA GLU A 229 -18.62 -11.23 -16.25
C GLU A 229 -19.99 -10.78 -15.67
N VAL A 230 -19.96 -9.99 -14.59
CA VAL A 230 -21.14 -9.50 -13.86
C VAL A 230 -21.36 -7.99 -14.01
N SER A 231 -20.43 -7.25 -14.64
CA SER A 231 -20.53 -5.82 -14.95
C SER A 231 -19.97 -5.53 -16.33
N LYS A 232 -20.83 -5.10 -17.25
CA LYS A 232 -20.50 -4.98 -18.68
C LYS A 232 -19.76 -3.70 -19.03
N TYR A 233 -19.89 -2.65 -18.22
CA TYR A 233 -19.42 -1.31 -18.55
C TYR A 233 -18.22 -0.97 -17.68
N TYR A 234 -17.14 -0.55 -18.33
CA TYR A 234 -15.96 0.00 -17.65
C TYR A 234 -15.71 1.41 -18.15
N THR A 235 -15.84 2.40 -17.27
CA THR A 235 -15.64 3.81 -17.63
C THR A 235 -14.37 4.33 -17.02
N GLU A 236 -13.42 4.73 -17.86
CA GLU A 236 -12.20 5.43 -17.45
C GLU A 236 -12.56 6.87 -17.03
N ILE A 237 -12.57 7.11 -15.72
CA ILE A 237 -12.83 8.41 -15.10
C ILE A 237 -11.52 9.13 -14.81
N GLY A 238 -10.50 8.37 -14.43
CA GLY A 238 -9.21 8.92 -14.06
C GLY A 238 -9.20 9.55 -12.67
N PHE A 239 -9.71 8.86 -11.64
CA PHE A 239 -9.59 9.32 -10.25
C PHE A 239 -8.15 9.37 -9.75
N GLY A 240 -7.26 8.66 -10.40
CA GLY A 240 -5.84 8.57 -10.07
C GLY A 240 -5.43 7.18 -9.57
N SER A 241 -4.15 6.89 -9.70
CA SER A 241 -3.48 5.80 -9.00
C SER A 241 -3.24 6.22 -7.57
N ILE A 242 -3.46 5.32 -6.63
CA ILE A 242 -3.41 5.58 -5.19
C ILE A 242 -2.35 4.67 -4.54
N THR A 243 -1.49 5.25 -3.75
CA THR A 243 -0.53 4.55 -2.90
C THR A 243 -1.05 4.57 -1.46
N TRP A 244 -1.86 3.60 -1.12
CA TRP A 244 -2.48 3.45 0.20
C TRP A 244 -2.44 2.01 0.74
N HIS A 245 -1.51 1.23 0.22
CA HIS A 245 -1.14 -0.06 0.76
C HIS A 245 0.30 0.02 1.27
N GLY A 246 0.65 -0.88 2.18
CA GLY A 246 2.00 -1.03 2.68
C GLY A 246 2.38 -2.48 2.92
N LEU A 247 3.68 -2.73 2.84
CA LEU A 247 4.32 -3.93 3.35
C LEU A 247 4.97 -3.57 4.68
N THR A 248 4.53 -4.21 5.75
CA THR A 248 5.05 -4.00 7.11
C THR A 248 5.65 -5.27 7.66
N ILE A 249 6.58 -5.13 8.59
CA ILE A 249 7.17 -6.24 9.35
C ILE A 249 7.02 -5.98 10.84
N ASN A 250 6.74 -7.01 11.63
CA ASN A 250 6.70 -6.92 13.09
C ASN A 250 8.04 -6.37 13.61
N ARG A 251 8.00 -5.21 14.29
CA ARG A 251 9.20 -4.47 14.73
C ARG A 251 10.08 -5.28 15.68
N ALA A 252 9.46 -5.95 16.64
CA ALA A 252 10.20 -6.76 17.60
C ALA A 252 10.86 -7.98 16.94
N ARG A 253 10.20 -8.58 15.94
CA ARG A 253 10.77 -9.68 15.15
C ARG A 253 11.90 -9.17 14.25
N PHE A 254 11.69 -8.05 13.56
CA PHE A 254 12.68 -7.42 12.69
C PHE A 254 13.98 -7.05 13.43
N ALA A 255 13.85 -6.44 14.61
CA ALA A 255 14.99 -6.06 15.44
C ALA A 255 15.87 -7.24 15.92
N ARG A 256 15.33 -8.47 15.92
CA ARG A 256 16.07 -9.68 16.29
C ARG A 256 16.78 -10.34 15.10
N LEU A 257 16.51 -9.91 13.88
CA LEU A 257 17.21 -10.44 12.70
C LEU A 257 18.64 -9.93 12.66
N PRO A 258 19.60 -10.70 12.13
CA PRO A 258 20.93 -10.20 11.84
C PRO A 258 20.89 -8.93 11.00
N LYS A 259 21.80 -7.99 11.25
CA LYS A 259 21.76 -6.68 10.58
C LYS A 259 21.83 -6.78 9.06
N GLU A 260 22.67 -7.67 8.55
CA GLU A 260 22.78 -7.93 7.12
C GLU A 260 21.50 -8.46 6.50
N VAL A 261 20.71 -9.25 7.24
CA VAL A 261 19.38 -9.72 6.79
C VAL A 261 18.37 -8.58 6.79
N GLN A 262 18.38 -7.72 7.83
CA GLN A 262 17.53 -6.53 7.87
C GLN A 262 17.80 -5.62 6.66
N ASP A 263 19.07 -5.38 6.34
CA ASP A 263 19.48 -4.51 5.24
C ASP A 263 19.02 -5.06 3.89
N ILE A 264 19.15 -6.37 3.66
CA ILE A 264 18.65 -7.04 2.45
C ILE A 264 17.13 -6.95 2.35
N ILE A 265 16.40 -7.16 3.46
CA ILE A 265 14.94 -7.03 3.47
C ILE A 265 14.52 -5.61 3.07
N VAL A 266 15.16 -4.58 3.61
CA VAL A 266 14.86 -3.19 3.27
C VAL A 266 15.23 -2.86 1.83
N GLU A 267 16.38 -3.34 1.35
CA GLU A 267 16.82 -3.17 -0.05
C GLU A 267 15.78 -3.74 -1.01
N VAL A 268 15.40 -5.01 -0.82
CA VAL A 268 14.41 -5.69 -1.68
C VAL A 268 13.03 -5.05 -1.54
N ALA A 269 12.65 -4.58 -0.35
CA ALA A 269 11.39 -3.88 -0.13
C ALA A 269 11.32 -2.56 -0.92
N ARG A 270 12.42 -1.82 -1.07
CA ARG A 270 12.48 -0.61 -1.90
C ARG A 270 12.34 -0.92 -3.39
N GLU A 271 12.97 -1.99 -3.86
CA GLU A 271 12.79 -2.45 -5.24
C GLU A 271 11.36 -2.94 -5.49
N TYR A 272 10.78 -3.67 -4.53
CA TYR A 272 9.37 -4.09 -4.56
C TYR A 272 8.44 -2.88 -4.65
N GLU A 273 8.64 -1.85 -3.82
CA GLU A 273 7.88 -0.61 -3.85
C GLU A 273 7.87 0.03 -5.25
N ALA A 274 9.06 0.24 -5.83
CA ALA A 274 9.19 0.79 -7.19
C ALA A 274 8.51 -0.11 -8.23
N LYS A 275 8.66 -1.42 -8.08
CA LYS A 275 8.10 -2.42 -9.00
C LYS A 275 6.57 -2.45 -8.96
N THR A 276 5.92 -2.17 -7.82
CA THR A 276 4.45 -2.03 -7.76
C THR A 276 3.96 -0.91 -8.67
N GLY A 277 4.68 0.19 -8.75
CA GLY A 277 4.36 1.29 -9.65
C GLY A 277 4.55 0.92 -11.13
N THR A 278 5.74 0.48 -11.50
CA THR A 278 6.08 0.20 -12.91
C THR A 278 5.25 -0.93 -13.51
N VAL A 279 5.05 -2.03 -12.78
CA VAL A 279 4.24 -3.18 -13.26
C VAL A 279 2.77 -2.80 -13.45
N ASN A 280 2.22 -1.95 -12.58
CA ASN A 280 0.87 -1.46 -12.76
C ASN A 280 0.75 -0.58 -14.01
N ASP A 281 1.69 0.34 -14.24
CA ASP A 281 1.68 1.19 -15.44
C ASP A 281 1.82 0.37 -16.74
N GLU A 282 2.72 -0.62 -16.77
CA GLU A 282 2.91 -1.52 -17.91
C GLU A 282 1.68 -2.39 -18.20
N ASN A 283 0.95 -2.78 -17.17
CA ASN A 283 -0.20 -3.68 -17.30
C ASN A 283 -1.52 -2.94 -17.56
N TYR A 284 -1.62 -1.65 -17.22
CA TYR A 284 -2.86 -0.89 -17.40
C TYR A 284 -3.46 -1.00 -18.81
N PRO A 285 -2.74 -0.66 -19.89
CA PRO A 285 -3.28 -0.77 -21.25
C PRO A 285 -3.59 -2.22 -21.64
N LYS A 286 -2.78 -3.20 -21.23
CA LYS A 286 -3.02 -4.62 -21.50
C LYS A 286 -4.32 -5.10 -20.87
N GLN A 287 -4.61 -4.66 -19.65
CA GLN A 287 -5.82 -5.02 -18.91
C GLN A 287 -7.07 -4.38 -19.53
N LEU A 288 -6.98 -3.15 -20.05
CA LEU A 288 -8.08 -2.54 -20.81
C LEU A 288 -8.40 -3.36 -22.08
N GLU A 289 -7.38 -3.82 -22.80
CA GLU A 289 -7.58 -4.69 -23.96
C GLU A 289 -8.14 -6.07 -23.59
N GLN A 290 -7.75 -6.62 -22.45
CA GLN A 290 -8.34 -7.84 -21.90
C GLN A 290 -9.83 -7.66 -21.60
N LEU A 291 -10.22 -6.54 -20.99
CA LEU A 291 -11.63 -6.22 -20.73
C LEU A 291 -12.43 -6.14 -22.02
N LYS A 292 -11.93 -5.42 -23.04
CA LYS A 292 -12.58 -5.33 -24.36
C LYS A 292 -12.71 -6.69 -25.02
N SER A 293 -11.64 -7.48 -24.99
CA SER A 293 -11.61 -8.84 -25.57
C SER A 293 -12.59 -9.80 -24.87
N ALA A 294 -12.81 -9.57 -23.56
CA ALA A 294 -13.81 -10.33 -22.77
C ALA A 294 -15.26 -9.80 -22.95
N GLY A 295 -15.47 -8.84 -23.84
CA GLY A 295 -16.80 -8.31 -24.18
C GLY A 295 -17.28 -7.16 -23.29
N ALA A 296 -16.40 -6.59 -22.46
CA ALA A 296 -16.72 -5.38 -21.71
C ALA A 296 -16.74 -4.15 -22.63
N ILE A 297 -17.68 -3.25 -22.38
CA ILE A 297 -17.77 -1.96 -23.06
C ILE A 297 -16.89 -0.97 -22.28
N VAL A 298 -15.71 -0.70 -22.83
CA VAL A 298 -14.74 0.23 -22.24
C VAL A 298 -14.91 1.60 -22.90
N LYS A 299 -15.14 2.63 -22.10
CA LYS A 299 -15.25 4.02 -22.55
C LYS A 299 -14.48 4.97 -21.63
N THR A 300 -14.09 6.12 -22.17
CA THR A 300 -13.48 7.21 -21.41
C THR A 300 -14.51 8.29 -21.12
N LEU A 301 -14.55 8.76 -19.88
CA LEU A 301 -15.46 9.84 -19.49
C LEU A 301 -15.01 11.15 -20.15
N PRO A 302 -15.90 11.92 -20.81
CA PRO A 302 -15.56 13.21 -21.37
C PRO A 302 -14.98 14.18 -20.33
N ASP A 303 -13.99 14.98 -20.73
CA ASP A 303 -13.31 15.93 -19.81
C ASP A 303 -14.29 16.91 -19.15
N SER A 304 -15.37 17.31 -19.84
CA SER A 304 -16.41 18.17 -19.26
C SER A 304 -17.12 17.50 -18.09
N VAL A 305 -17.51 16.24 -18.22
CA VAL A 305 -18.18 15.47 -17.17
C VAL A 305 -17.21 15.15 -16.01
N ARG A 306 -15.95 14.84 -16.36
CA ARG A 306 -14.86 14.67 -15.39
C ARG A 306 -14.62 15.96 -14.59
N GLY A 307 -14.61 17.10 -15.26
CA GLY A 307 -14.45 18.43 -14.63
C GLY A 307 -15.62 18.80 -13.71
N GLU A 308 -16.87 18.46 -14.10
CA GLU A 308 -18.05 18.61 -13.26
C GLU A 308 -17.91 17.82 -11.96
N TRP A 309 -17.52 16.54 -12.06
CA TRP A 309 -17.31 15.70 -10.87
C TRP A 309 -16.16 16.22 -10.00
N ALA A 310 -15.04 16.63 -10.59
CA ALA A 310 -13.94 17.22 -9.86
C ALA A 310 -14.34 18.52 -9.13
N THR A 311 -15.21 19.33 -9.76
CA THR A 311 -15.73 20.56 -9.17
C THR A 311 -16.61 20.28 -7.95
N SER A 312 -17.41 19.22 -7.97
CA SER A 312 -18.22 18.84 -6.80
C SER A 312 -17.36 18.47 -5.59
N LEU A 313 -16.15 17.95 -5.84
CA LEU A 313 -15.20 17.52 -4.81
C LEU A 313 -14.17 18.60 -4.39
N LYS A 314 -14.24 19.81 -4.96
CA LYS A 314 -13.18 20.84 -4.82
C LYS A 314 -12.86 21.23 -3.37
N ASP A 315 -13.84 21.25 -2.48
CA ASP A 315 -13.71 21.70 -1.09
C ASP A 315 -13.35 20.54 -0.14
N TRP A 316 -13.57 19.30 -0.56
CA TRP A 316 -13.34 18.11 0.25
C TRP A 316 -11.90 17.94 0.78
N PRO A 317 -10.82 18.21 -0.01
CA PRO A 317 -9.46 18.14 0.53
C PRO A 317 -9.23 19.09 1.72
N GLN A 318 -9.76 20.32 1.68
CA GLN A 318 -9.66 21.27 2.79
C GLN A 318 -10.48 20.81 4.00
N GLU A 319 -11.68 20.27 3.78
CA GLU A 319 -12.51 19.73 4.86
C GLU A 319 -11.78 18.60 5.59
N LYS A 320 -11.20 17.66 4.85
CA LYS A 320 -10.42 16.55 5.41
C LYS A 320 -9.13 17.01 6.10
N ALA A 321 -8.41 17.98 5.53
CA ALA A 321 -7.25 18.57 6.17
C ALA A 321 -7.61 19.13 7.54
N SER A 322 -8.69 19.94 7.59
CA SER A 322 -9.15 20.57 8.83
C SER A 322 -9.66 19.57 9.87
N GLU A 323 -10.31 18.49 9.44
CA GLU A 323 -10.75 17.39 10.32
C GLU A 323 -9.55 16.70 10.97
N LEU A 324 -8.54 16.36 10.16
CA LEU A 324 -7.32 15.72 10.62
C LEU A 324 -6.50 16.61 11.57
N ASP A 325 -6.37 17.90 11.24
CA ASP A 325 -5.67 18.88 12.10
C ASP A 325 -6.36 19.02 13.47
N LYS A 326 -7.70 19.08 13.50
CA LYS A 326 -8.49 19.08 14.75
C LYS A 326 -8.29 17.81 15.56
N ALA A 327 -8.02 16.68 14.90
CA ALA A 327 -7.68 15.42 15.56
C ALA A 327 -6.20 15.34 16.01
N GLY A 328 -5.43 16.42 15.86
CA GLY A 328 -4.00 16.47 16.23
C GLY A 328 -3.06 15.78 15.24
N LEU A 329 -3.54 15.52 14.02
CA LEU A 329 -2.76 14.90 12.95
C LEU A 329 -2.28 15.99 11.95
N PRO A 330 -1.14 15.82 11.28
CA PRO A 330 -0.61 16.83 10.35
C PRO A 330 -1.35 16.81 8.98
N GLY A 331 -2.68 16.97 8.99
CA GLY A 331 -3.54 16.85 7.82
C GLY A 331 -3.22 17.86 6.73
N SER A 332 -3.28 19.16 7.07
CA SER A 332 -2.95 20.24 6.13
C SER A 332 -1.53 20.12 5.58
N GLN A 333 -0.55 19.79 6.44
CA GLN A 333 0.84 19.59 6.02
C GLN A 333 0.97 18.50 4.95
N VAL A 334 0.36 17.33 5.20
CA VAL A 334 0.46 16.17 4.28
C VAL A 334 -0.25 16.46 2.97
N LEU A 335 -1.46 17.03 2.99
CA LEU A 335 -2.22 17.28 1.76
C LEU A 335 -1.59 18.40 0.91
N LYS A 336 -1.06 19.47 1.51
CA LYS A 336 -0.29 20.51 0.79
C LYS A 336 0.93 19.90 0.10
N LEU A 337 1.70 19.14 0.86
CA LEU A 337 2.91 18.50 0.35
C LEU A 337 2.58 17.52 -0.79
N ALA A 338 1.49 16.75 -0.68
CA ALA A 338 1.05 15.84 -1.73
C ALA A 338 0.65 16.58 -3.02
N LEU A 339 -0.03 17.74 -2.91
CA LEU A 339 -0.34 18.60 -4.06
C LEU A 339 0.95 19.10 -4.73
N GLU A 340 1.91 19.60 -3.95
CA GLU A 340 3.20 20.09 -4.45
C GLU A 340 4.01 18.99 -5.15
N GLU A 341 4.09 17.80 -4.54
CA GLU A 341 4.83 16.68 -5.13
C GLU A 341 4.16 16.16 -6.40
N ALA A 342 2.82 16.17 -6.48
CA ALA A 342 2.11 15.83 -7.71
C ALA A 342 2.42 16.82 -8.83
N GLU A 343 2.39 18.13 -8.54
CA GLU A 343 2.72 19.19 -9.50
C GLU A 343 4.18 19.10 -9.97
N LYS A 344 5.14 18.81 -9.09
CA LYS A 344 6.56 18.56 -9.44
C LYS A 344 6.74 17.38 -10.39
N LEU A 345 5.90 16.35 -10.27
CA LEU A 345 5.87 15.20 -11.18
C LEU A 345 5.09 15.46 -12.47
N GLY A 346 4.67 16.71 -12.69
CA GLY A 346 4.00 17.18 -13.91
C GLY A 346 2.50 16.88 -13.94
N HIS A 347 1.87 16.56 -12.80
CA HIS A 347 0.44 16.36 -12.74
C HIS A 347 -0.32 17.68 -12.85
N LYS A 348 -1.41 17.68 -13.64
CA LYS A 348 -2.33 18.81 -13.79
C LYS A 348 -3.71 18.40 -13.30
N TRP A 349 -4.18 19.05 -12.26
CA TRP A 349 -5.49 18.81 -11.67
C TRP A 349 -6.60 19.35 -12.58
N PRO A 350 -7.73 18.64 -12.77
CA PRO A 350 -8.89 19.18 -13.50
C PRO A 350 -9.51 20.39 -12.81
N VAL A 351 -9.43 20.42 -11.48
CA VAL A 351 -9.76 21.56 -10.62
C VAL A 351 -8.64 21.69 -9.59
N ARG A 352 -8.07 22.88 -9.44
CA ARG A 352 -7.00 23.10 -8.46
C ARG A 352 -7.56 23.07 -7.07
N TYR A 353 -7.17 22.09 -6.29
CA TYR A 353 -7.49 22.01 -4.86
C TYR A 353 -6.72 23.05 -4.06
N GLN A 354 -7.36 23.57 -3.00
CA GLN A 354 -6.74 24.48 -2.05
C GLN A 354 -6.78 23.83 -0.67
N VAL A 355 -5.63 23.75 -0.01
CA VAL A 355 -5.48 23.36 1.39
C VAL A 355 -4.78 24.50 2.10
N LYS A 356 -5.37 25.03 3.16
CA LYS A 356 -4.84 26.18 3.93
C LYS A 356 -3.96 25.76 5.09
#